data_5a3e0303cf76a91205ab878e774d6b1d
#
_entry.id   5a3e0303cf76a91205ab878e774d6b1d
#
_cell.length_a   1.000
_cell.length_b   1.000
_cell.length_c   1.000
_cell.angle_alpha   90.00
_cell.angle_beta   90.00
_cell.angle_gamma   90.00
#
_symmetry.space_group_name_H-M   'P 1'
#
loop_
_entity.id
_entity.type
_entity.pdbx_description
1 polymer ?
#
loop_
_entity_poly.entity_id
_entity_poly.type
_entity_poly.pdbx_seq_one_letter_code
_entity_poly.pdbx_strand_id
1 'polypeptide(L)'
;MPHSSRFQKVGDIFTNKVITCSKHTPLIDAVKLMRAHNISAIFIAQQQRILGVWTETDCLKLDFTNPAVTSTSIKDVMTSPVLSVPSQQLLSDTALTFHQHGVRHLLVTDNNNVPCGVISITDIVRNQGLDHYLQFRTINDQYTKNITIVPSSLALNEAVKLMRERSEKVILVFNQQQKEHGIITQRDLLHLITRQSEQSVCWDLASRPLYKITPQDSLFDAYKLMLDSQVRHLVVSDNDKIEGVLSLEHLIHEIESAYCSELEKVLVQRDLALQHSQRNLYLANKIIDSSLDGIMIAHSNCTIMQVNPAFTQLTGYKEHEVIGKCPSILSSGRHDKSFYIKMWDAINKTGVWQGEICNRKKNGDIYRNFPRKPIDRREAASMG
;
A
#
# COMPACT_ATOMS: atom_id res chain seq x y z
N MET A 1 5.13 5.14 -21.49
CA MET A 1 4.13 5.85 -20.66
C MET A 1 4.03 5.14 -19.30
N PRO A 2 4.65 5.61 -18.22
CA PRO A 2 4.65 4.89 -16.93
C PRO A 2 3.85 5.63 -15.83
N HIS A 3 2.67 6.20 -16.12
CA HIS A 3 1.92 6.98 -15.12
C HIS A 3 0.58 6.38 -14.68
N SER A 4 0.17 5.18 -15.16
CA SER A 4 -1.14 4.60 -14.80
C SER A 4 -1.14 3.69 -13.57
N SER A 5 0.02 3.26 -13.07
CA SER A 5 0.09 2.27 -11.98
C SER A 5 -0.20 2.82 -10.57
N ARG A 6 -0.05 4.14 -10.35
CA ARG A 6 -0.21 4.76 -9.02
C ARG A 6 -1.64 4.75 -8.47
N PHE A 7 -2.65 4.56 -9.31
CA PHE A 7 -4.06 4.61 -8.92
C PHE A 7 -4.81 3.30 -9.15
N GLN A 8 -4.08 2.22 -9.43
CA GLN A 8 -4.69 0.92 -9.67
C GLN A 8 -5.30 0.37 -8.38
N LYS A 9 -6.50 -0.19 -8.49
CA LYS A 9 -7.28 -0.71 -7.37
C LYS A 9 -7.24 -2.22 -7.32
N VAL A 10 -7.54 -2.78 -6.17
CA VAL A 10 -7.72 -4.22 -5.96
C VAL A 10 -8.72 -4.80 -6.96
N GLY A 11 -9.82 -4.07 -7.20
CA GLY A 11 -10.88 -4.44 -8.14
C GLY A 11 -10.42 -4.66 -9.59
N ASP A 12 -9.26 -4.14 -9.97
CA ASP A 12 -8.74 -4.24 -11.33
C ASP A 12 -7.98 -5.56 -11.57
N ILE A 13 -7.50 -6.23 -10.50
CA ILE A 13 -6.58 -7.37 -10.61
C ILE A 13 -6.93 -8.60 -9.79
N PHE A 14 -7.90 -8.52 -8.86
CA PHE A 14 -8.22 -9.64 -7.99
C PHE A 14 -8.84 -10.83 -8.75
N THR A 15 -8.70 -12.02 -8.21
CA THR A 15 -9.39 -13.20 -8.71
C THR A 15 -10.81 -13.23 -8.18
N ASN A 16 -11.80 -13.13 -9.06
CA ASN A 16 -13.24 -13.05 -8.72
C ASN A 16 -13.88 -14.37 -8.28
N LYS A 17 -13.08 -15.40 -8.01
CA LYS A 17 -13.54 -16.72 -7.59
C LYS A 17 -12.92 -17.10 -6.26
N VAL A 18 -13.75 -17.15 -5.21
CA VAL A 18 -13.35 -17.66 -3.89
C VAL A 18 -13.66 -19.15 -3.84
N ILE A 19 -12.64 -20.00 -3.74
CA ILE A 19 -12.82 -21.43 -3.52
C ILE A 19 -13.03 -21.66 -2.03
N THR A 20 -14.16 -22.26 -1.69
CA THR A 20 -14.55 -22.47 -0.29
C THR A 20 -14.87 -23.94 0.00
N CYS A 21 -14.75 -24.29 1.28
CA CYS A 21 -15.28 -25.55 1.81
C CYS A 21 -16.06 -25.30 3.11
N SER A 22 -16.84 -26.30 3.55
CA SER A 22 -17.56 -26.25 4.83
C SER A 22 -16.59 -26.36 6.00
N LYS A 23 -16.92 -25.76 7.15
CA LYS A 23 -16.14 -25.88 8.38
C LYS A 23 -15.95 -27.31 8.87
N HIS A 24 -16.85 -28.24 8.48
CA HIS A 24 -16.81 -29.67 8.84
C HIS A 24 -16.10 -30.52 7.78
N THR A 25 -15.61 -29.92 6.71
CA THR A 25 -14.89 -30.65 5.66
C THR A 25 -13.63 -31.28 6.26
N PRO A 26 -13.38 -32.58 6.07
CA PRO A 26 -12.14 -33.21 6.45
C PRO A 26 -10.95 -32.55 5.74
N LEU A 27 -9.81 -32.45 6.42
CA LEU A 27 -8.62 -31.82 5.87
C LEU A 27 -8.20 -32.43 4.52
N ILE A 28 -8.29 -33.76 4.41
CA ILE A 28 -7.97 -34.47 3.15
C ILE A 28 -8.79 -33.96 1.97
N ASP A 29 -10.08 -33.68 2.17
CA ASP A 29 -10.95 -33.26 1.09
C ASP A 29 -10.73 -31.77 0.76
N ALA A 30 -10.44 -30.95 1.75
CA ALA A 30 -10.00 -29.57 1.52
C ALA A 30 -8.72 -29.52 0.68
N VAL A 31 -7.74 -30.37 0.99
CA VAL A 31 -6.50 -30.49 0.22
C VAL A 31 -6.74 -31.00 -1.20
N LYS A 32 -7.63 -31.97 -1.40
CA LYS A 32 -8.05 -32.40 -2.76
C LYS A 32 -8.61 -31.23 -3.57
N LEU A 33 -9.46 -30.40 -2.96
CA LEU A 33 -9.99 -29.19 -3.61
C LEU A 33 -8.89 -28.21 -3.98
N MET A 34 -7.96 -27.95 -3.06
CA MET A 34 -6.83 -27.04 -3.34
C MET A 34 -6.00 -27.54 -4.54
N ARG A 35 -5.72 -28.83 -4.59
CA ARG A 35 -4.98 -29.45 -5.71
C ARG A 35 -5.76 -29.38 -7.03
N ALA A 36 -7.05 -29.73 -7.00
CA ALA A 36 -7.91 -29.70 -8.19
C ALA A 36 -8.01 -28.32 -8.82
N HIS A 37 -7.98 -27.27 -7.98
CA HIS A 37 -8.05 -25.89 -8.43
C HIS A 37 -6.69 -25.18 -8.53
N ASN A 38 -5.59 -25.89 -8.23
CA ASN A 38 -4.22 -25.35 -8.26
C ASN A 38 -4.04 -24.08 -7.40
N ILE A 39 -4.67 -24.04 -6.22
CA ILE A 39 -4.65 -22.91 -5.28
C ILE A 39 -3.79 -23.21 -4.05
N SER A 40 -3.20 -22.18 -3.46
CA SER A 40 -2.39 -22.25 -2.23
C SER A 40 -3.12 -21.89 -0.95
N ALA A 41 -4.37 -21.45 -1.08
CA ALA A 41 -5.24 -21.11 0.04
C ALA A 41 -6.68 -21.55 -0.25
N ILE A 42 -7.38 -22.10 0.74
CA ILE A 42 -8.81 -22.41 0.69
C ILE A 42 -9.53 -21.68 1.82
N PHE A 43 -10.69 -21.11 1.51
CA PHE A 43 -11.49 -20.38 2.50
C PHE A 43 -12.57 -21.27 3.09
N ILE A 44 -12.80 -21.13 4.39
CA ILE A 44 -13.78 -21.90 5.12
C ILE A 44 -15.03 -21.05 5.28
N ALA A 45 -16.17 -21.55 4.77
CA ALA A 45 -17.43 -20.83 4.77
C ALA A 45 -18.55 -21.57 5.51
N GLN A 46 -19.50 -20.81 6.05
CA GLN A 46 -20.76 -21.27 6.56
C GLN A 46 -21.85 -20.24 6.22
N GLN A 47 -22.93 -20.67 5.56
CA GLN A 47 -24.05 -19.81 5.20
C GLN A 47 -23.61 -18.47 4.58
N GLN A 48 -22.77 -18.53 3.55
CA GLN A 48 -22.18 -17.37 2.84
C GLN A 48 -21.21 -16.50 3.65
N ARG A 49 -20.95 -16.80 4.91
CA ARG A 49 -19.97 -16.10 5.74
C ARG A 49 -18.63 -16.85 5.72
N ILE A 50 -17.55 -16.15 5.42
CA ILE A 50 -16.19 -16.69 5.53
C ILE A 50 -15.78 -16.68 7.00
N LEU A 51 -15.37 -17.85 7.51
CA LEU A 51 -14.99 -18.07 8.90
C LEU A 51 -13.49 -18.08 9.10
N GLY A 52 -12.75 -18.62 8.12
CA GLY A 52 -11.32 -18.85 8.22
C GLY A 52 -10.68 -19.08 6.87
N VAL A 53 -9.37 -19.23 6.88
CA VAL A 53 -8.54 -19.60 5.73
C VAL A 53 -7.54 -20.66 6.16
N TRP A 54 -7.25 -21.60 5.26
CA TRP A 54 -6.20 -22.59 5.43
C TRP A 54 -5.28 -22.58 4.21
N THR A 55 -3.96 -22.64 4.42
CA THR A 55 -2.95 -22.42 3.38
C THR A 55 -1.92 -23.55 3.34
N GLU A 56 -1.15 -23.64 2.26
CA GLU A 56 0.00 -24.58 2.14
C GLU A 56 0.98 -24.44 3.33
N THR A 57 1.17 -23.22 3.85
CA THR A 57 2.07 -22.98 4.99
C THR A 57 1.58 -23.64 6.29
N ASP A 58 0.27 -23.79 6.45
CA ASP A 58 -0.31 -24.41 7.63
C ASP A 58 -0.05 -25.92 7.68
N CYS A 59 0.35 -26.54 6.55
CA CYS A 59 0.78 -27.94 6.52
C CYS A 59 1.94 -28.22 7.49
N LEU A 60 2.89 -27.32 7.64
CA LEU A 60 4.04 -27.52 8.56
C LEU A 60 3.63 -27.56 10.03
N LYS A 61 2.44 -27.07 10.38
CA LYS A 61 1.90 -27.12 11.74
C LYS A 61 1.27 -28.46 12.07
N LEU A 62 1.02 -29.30 11.06
CA LEU A 62 0.35 -30.59 11.22
C LEU A 62 1.32 -31.67 11.71
N ASP A 63 0.81 -32.55 12.54
CA ASP A 63 1.53 -33.76 12.96
C ASP A 63 1.18 -34.95 12.05
N PHE A 64 2.02 -35.19 11.05
CA PHE A 64 1.85 -36.29 10.09
C PHE A 64 2.12 -37.67 10.69
N THR A 65 2.64 -37.76 11.91
CA THR A 65 2.77 -39.06 12.62
C THR A 65 1.43 -39.53 13.20
N ASN A 66 0.45 -38.61 13.33
CA ASN A 66 -0.90 -38.94 13.77
C ASN A 66 -1.78 -39.32 12.56
N PRO A 67 -2.21 -40.60 12.42
CA PRO A 67 -3.06 -41.01 11.31
C PRO A 67 -4.39 -40.28 11.21
N ALA A 68 -4.88 -39.74 12.34
CA ALA A 68 -6.12 -38.99 12.39
C ALA A 68 -6.03 -37.58 11.77
N VAL A 69 -4.83 -37.08 11.46
CA VAL A 69 -4.61 -35.72 10.91
C VAL A 69 -5.41 -35.49 9.62
N THR A 70 -5.53 -36.51 8.76
CA THR A 70 -6.23 -36.44 7.48
C THR A 70 -7.75 -36.30 7.62
N SER A 71 -8.32 -36.84 8.70
CA SER A 71 -9.75 -36.77 9.03
C SER A 71 -10.11 -35.61 9.95
N THR A 72 -9.10 -34.83 10.40
CA THR A 72 -9.34 -33.63 11.22
C THR A 72 -10.23 -32.63 10.48
N SER A 73 -11.19 -32.04 11.17
CA SER A 73 -12.03 -30.98 10.60
C SER A 73 -11.18 -29.76 10.27
N ILE A 74 -11.39 -29.16 9.07
CA ILE A 74 -10.63 -27.97 8.66
C ILE A 74 -10.80 -26.80 9.65
N LYS A 75 -11.92 -26.75 10.38
CA LYS A 75 -12.20 -25.77 11.42
C LYS A 75 -11.12 -25.76 12.51
N ASP A 76 -10.56 -26.94 12.84
CA ASP A 76 -9.65 -27.08 13.98
C ASP A 76 -8.21 -26.68 13.63
N VAL A 77 -7.92 -26.51 12.34
CA VAL A 77 -6.59 -26.16 11.80
C VAL A 77 -6.58 -24.87 10.98
N MET A 78 -7.72 -24.23 10.74
CA MET A 78 -7.80 -22.98 10.00
C MET A 78 -7.29 -21.78 10.81
N THR A 79 -6.84 -20.75 10.12
CA THR A 79 -6.56 -19.41 10.70
C THR A 79 -7.83 -18.57 10.65
N SER A 80 -8.20 -17.96 11.76
CA SER A 80 -9.37 -17.08 11.93
C SER A 80 -9.02 -15.92 12.88
N PRO A 81 -9.55 -14.69 12.68
CA PRO A 81 -10.38 -14.26 11.57
C PRO A 81 -9.62 -14.09 10.24
N VAL A 82 -10.37 -14.05 9.12
CA VAL A 82 -9.79 -13.77 7.80
C VAL A 82 -9.65 -12.26 7.62
N LEU A 83 -8.49 -11.84 7.15
CA LEU A 83 -8.26 -10.46 6.76
C LEU A 83 -8.88 -10.18 5.39
N SER A 84 -9.51 -9.02 5.26
CA SER A 84 -10.15 -8.59 4.03
C SER A 84 -9.83 -7.15 3.67
N VAL A 85 -9.93 -6.85 2.38
CA VAL A 85 -9.75 -5.51 1.83
C VAL A 85 -10.90 -5.18 0.86
N PRO A 86 -11.36 -3.93 0.80
CA PRO A 86 -12.38 -3.53 -0.16
C PRO A 86 -11.80 -3.49 -1.59
N SER A 87 -12.61 -3.84 -2.59
CA SER A 87 -12.22 -3.82 -4.02
C SER A 87 -11.80 -2.42 -4.50
N GLN A 88 -12.26 -1.36 -3.84
CA GLN A 88 -11.91 0.02 -4.17
C GLN A 88 -10.58 0.48 -3.56
N GLN A 89 -9.97 -0.32 -2.68
CA GLN A 89 -8.68 -0.01 -2.07
C GLN A 89 -7.58 0.05 -3.13
N LEU A 90 -6.62 0.97 -2.94
CA LEU A 90 -5.45 1.05 -3.80
C LEU A 90 -4.52 -0.15 -3.59
N LEU A 91 -3.86 -0.59 -4.64
CA LEU A 91 -2.89 -1.69 -4.56
C LEU A 91 -1.72 -1.35 -3.63
N SER A 92 -1.31 -0.08 -3.57
CA SER A 92 -0.32 0.42 -2.62
C SER A 92 -0.68 0.12 -1.16
N ASP A 93 -1.90 0.46 -0.78
CA ASP A 93 -2.37 0.26 0.59
C ASP A 93 -2.56 -1.22 0.91
N THR A 94 -2.94 -2.01 -0.11
CA THR A 94 -3.08 -3.45 0.01
C THR A 94 -1.72 -4.14 0.18
N ALA A 95 -0.68 -3.67 -0.52
CA ALA A 95 0.69 -4.16 -0.33
C ALA A 95 1.18 -3.91 1.12
N LEU A 96 0.90 -2.73 1.68
CA LEU A 96 1.17 -2.45 3.09
C LEU A 96 0.40 -3.38 4.04
N THR A 97 -0.85 -3.70 3.72
CA THR A 97 -1.66 -4.65 4.52
C THR A 97 -1.02 -6.05 4.53
N PHE A 98 -0.56 -6.54 3.38
CA PHE A 98 0.18 -7.81 3.31
C PHE A 98 1.42 -7.80 4.19
N HIS A 99 2.21 -6.74 4.10
CA HIS A 99 3.46 -6.59 4.86
C HIS A 99 3.20 -6.51 6.38
N GLN A 100 2.28 -5.65 6.81
CA GLN A 100 1.97 -5.43 8.23
C GLN A 100 1.45 -6.68 8.93
N HIS A 101 0.69 -7.52 8.23
CA HIS A 101 0.07 -8.71 8.80
C HIS A 101 0.81 -10.01 8.47
N GLY A 102 1.86 -9.97 7.64
CA GLY A 102 2.63 -11.15 7.25
C GLY A 102 1.81 -12.22 6.53
N VAL A 103 0.73 -11.82 5.83
CA VAL A 103 -0.18 -12.72 5.09
C VAL A 103 0.09 -12.64 3.60
N ARG A 104 -0.34 -13.67 2.85
CA ARG A 104 -0.15 -13.74 1.39
C ARG A 104 -1.45 -13.72 0.60
N HIS A 105 -2.57 -13.88 1.28
CA HIS A 105 -3.90 -13.91 0.68
C HIS A 105 -4.82 -13.04 1.52
N LEU A 106 -5.57 -12.17 0.86
CA LEU A 106 -6.60 -11.35 1.46
C LEU A 106 -7.92 -11.61 0.74
N LEU A 107 -8.98 -11.65 1.51
CA LEU A 107 -10.34 -11.70 0.97
C LEU A 107 -10.68 -10.33 0.41
N VAL A 108 -11.26 -10.29 -0.79
CA VAL A 108 -11.74 -9.03 -1.38
C VAL A 108 -13.22 -8.90 -1.13
N THR A 109 -13.65 -7.73 -0.68
CA THR A 109 -15.06 -7.41 -0.45
C THR A 109 -15.55 -6.32 -1.41
N ASP A 110 -16.82 -6.39 -1.73
CA ASP A 110 -17.52 -5.33 -2.46
C ASP A 110 -17.89 -4.14 -1.56
N ASN A 111 -18.60 -3.16 -2.12
CA ASN A 111 -19.06 -1.97 -1.39
C ASN A 111 -20.06 -2.27 -0.24
N ASN A 112 -20.65 -3.47 -0.23
CA ASN A 112 -21.57 -3.93 0.80
C ASN A 112 -20.89 -4.86 1.83
N ASN A 113 -19.55 -4.93 1.82
CA ASN A 113 -18.74 -5.86 2.61
C ASN A 113 -19.04 -7.35 2.32
N VAL A 114 -19.56 -7.67 1.15
CA VAL A 114 -19.78 -9.05 0.72
C VAL A 114 -18.52 -9.58 0.06
N PRO A 115 -18.02 -10.77 0.43
CA PRO A 115 -16.88 -11.40 -0.23
C PRO A 115 -17.13 -11.59 -1.72
N CYS A 116 -16.25 -11.03 -2.56
CA CYS A 116 -16.36 -11.09 -4.02
C CYS A 116 -15.15 -11.71 -4.71
N GLY A 117 -14.03 -11.91 -4.00
CA GLY A 117 -12.84 -12.52 -4.56
C GLY A 117 -11.69 -12.63 -3.58
N VAL A 118 -10.53 -12.96 -4.14
CA VAL A 118 -9.26 -13.11 -3.41
C VAL A 118 -8.17 -12.36 -4.14
N ILE A 119 -7.32 -11.68 -3.41
CA ILE A 119 -6.08 -11.11 -3.93
C ILE A 119 -4.89 -11.73 -3.20
N SER A 120 -3.87 -12.08 -3.96
CA SER A 120 -2.60 -12.53 -3.43
C SER A 120 -1.51 -11.50 -3.68
N ILE A 121 -0.43 -11.57 -2.90
CA ILE A 121 0.74 -10.72 -3.13
C ILE A 121 1.34 -10.92 -4.54
N THR A 122 1.25 -12.15 -5.08
CA THR A 122 1.69 -12.47 -6.44
C THR A 122 0.89 -11.71 -7.50
N ASP A 123 -0.40 -11.44 -7.26
CA ASP A 123 -1.23 -10.67 -8.17
C ASP A 123 -0.80 -9.21 -8.21
N ILE A 124 -0.41 -8.65 -7.07
CA ILE A 124 0.16 -7.30 -6.99
C ILE A 124 1.48 -7.23 -7.79
N VAL A 125 2.39 -8.17 -7.54
CA VAL A 125 3.69 -8.23 -8.22
C VAL A 125 3.54 -8.29 -9.73
N ARG A 126 2.62 -9.13 -10.23
CA ARG A 126 2.37 -9.28 -11.68
C ARG A 126 1.83 -8.01 -12.34
N ASN A 127 1.07 -7.21 -11.61
CA ASN A 127 0.33 -6.09 -12.22
C ASN A 127 0.97 -4.71 -11.97
N GLN A 128 1.96 -4.58 -11.10
CA GLN A 128 2.57 -3.28 -10.80
C GLN A 128 3.72 -2.86 -11.72
N GLY A 129 4.06 -3.66 -12.74
CA GLY A 129 5.14 -3.33 -13.69
C GLY A 129 6.53 -3.22 -13.02
N LEU A 130 6.76 -4.02 -11.96
CA LEU A 130 7.99 -4.07 -11.19
C LEU A 130 9.16 -4.73 -11.95
N ASP A 131 8.92 -5.14 -13.18
CA ASP A 131 9.92 -5.73 -14.08
C ASP A 131 11.18 -4.86 -14.16
N HIS A 132 10.99 -3.55 -14.26
CA HIS A 132 12.09 -2.59 -14.33
C HIS A 132 12.95 -2.56 -13.05
N TYR A 133 12.33 -2.74 -11.88
CA TYR A 133 13.06 -2.78 -10.62
C TYR A 133 13.90 -4.05 -10.46
N LEU A 134 13.33 -5.20 -10.84
CA LEU A 134 13.99 -6.50 -10.74
C LEU A 134 15.15 -6.65 -11.74
N GLN A 135 15.12 -5.95 -12.89
CA GLN A 135 16.17 -6.01 -13.91
C GLN A 135 17.53 -5.49 -13.44
N PHE A 136 17.54 -4.54 -12.50
CA PHE A 136 18.76 -3.92 -12.00
C PHE A 136 19.29 -4.53 -10.72
N ARG A 137 18.64 -5.57 -10.19
CA ARG A 137 19.06 -6.29 -9.01
C ARG A 137 19.49 -7.70 -9.34
N THR A 138 20.64 -8.09 -8.85
CA THR A 138 21.17 -9.47 -8.95
C THR A 138 20.70 -10.31 -7.77
N ILE A 139 20.71 -11.62 -7.94
CA ILE A 139 20.31 -12.58 -6.91
C ILE A 139 21.24 -12.50 -5.71
N ASN A 140 22.58 -12.46 -5.92
CA ASN A 140 23.62 -12.37 -4.91
C ASN A 140 23.26 -13.05 -3.58
N ASP A 141 22.94 -12.25 -2.53
CA ASP A 141 22.62 -12.75 -1.19
C ASP A 141 21.11 -12.91 -0.92
N GLN A 142 20.28 -12.78 -1.96
CA GLN A 142 18.80 -12.80 -1.85
C GLN A 142 18.20 -14.21 -1.90
N TYR A 143 18.89 -15.19 -1.35
CA TYR A 143 18.43 -16.59 -1.31
C TYR A 143 18.77 -17.24 0.02
N THR A 144 18.07 -18.31 0.37
CA THR A 144 18.39 -19.10 1.57
C THR A 144 19.64 -19.91 1.32
N LYS A 145 20.70 -19.63 2.07
CA LYS A 145 21.94 -20.39 2.12
C LYS A 145 21.79 -21.60 3.06
N ASN A 146 22.69 -22.59 2.96
CA ASN A 146 22.74 -23.75 3.86
C ASN A 146 21.47 -24.59 3.90
N ILE A 147 20.88 -24.85 2.74
CA ILE A 147 19.70 -25.71 2.60
C ILE A 147 20.04 -27.14 3.04
N THR A 148 19.11 -27.76 3.78
CA THR A 148 19.22 -29.18 4.18
C THR A 148 19.19 -30.08 2.95
N ILE A 149 20.20 -30.92 2.78
CA ILE A 149 20.28 -31.96 1.75
C ILE A 149 20.13 -33.30 2.44
N VAL A 150 19.18 -34.11 2.00
CA VAL A 150 18.90 -35.43 2.56
C VAL A 150 19.15 -36.53 1.52
N PRO A 151 19.48 -37.76 1.93
CA PRO A 151 19.62 -38.86 1.00
C PRO A 151 18.26 -39.27 0.41
N SER A 152 18.28 -39.78 -0.82
CA SER A 152 17.09 -40.24 -1.55
C SER A 152 16.30 -41.33 -0.83
N SER A 153 16.96 -42.13 -0.01
CA SER A 153 16.38 -43.24 0.77
C SER A 153 15.74 -42.79 2.10
N LEU A 154 15.88 -41.51 2.50
CA LEU A 154 15.30 -41.04 3.75
C LEU A 154 13.78 -41.17 3.70
N ALA A 155 13.19 -41.67 4.78
CA ALA A 155 11.74 -41.73 4.92
C ALA A 155 11.14 -40.33 4.90
N LEU A 156 10.03 -40.16 4.18
CA LEU A 156 9.41 -38.85 3.96
C LEU A 156 8.95 -38.20 5.27
N ASN A 157 8.48 -39.00 6.25
CA ASN A 157 8.07 -38.48 7.56
C ASN A 157 9.27 -37.88 8.34
N GLU A 158 10.47 -38.45 8.19
CA GLU A 158 11.68 -37.88 8.80
C GLU A 158 12.06 -36.54 8.13
N ALA A 159 11.95 -36.48 6.81
CA ALA A 159 12.18 -35.24 6.09
C ALA A 159 11.23 -34.12 6.52
N VAL A 160 9.95 -34.42 6.68
CA VAL A 160 8.95 -33.46 7.21
C VAL A 160 9.29 -33.01 8.62
N LYS A 161 9.74 -33.94 9.48
CA LYS A 161 10.18 -33.59 10.82
C LYS A 161 11.36 -32.63 10.80
N LEU A 162 12.37 -32.89 9.95
CA LEU A 162 13.52 -32.00 9.74
C LEU A 162 13.10 -30.63 9.24
N MET A 163 12.20 -30.55 8.25
CA MET A 163 11.67 -29.28 7.75
C MET A 163 10.99 -28.47 8.86
N ARG A 164 10.22 -29.13 9.74
CA ARG A 164 9.55 -28.49 10.87
C ARG A 164 10.54 -27.98 11.92
N GLU A 165 11.47 -28.83 12.36
CA GLU A 165 12.48 -28.52 13.39
C GLU A 165 13.37 -27.35 12.97
N ARG A 166 13.70 -27.26 11.69
CA ARG A 166 14.54 -26.23 11.12
C ARG A 166 13.77 -25.03 10.56
N SER A 167 12.43 -25.09 10.59
CA SER A 167 11.55 -24.08 9.97
C SER A 167 11.84 -23.88 8.47
N GLU A 168 12.33 -24.93 7.80
CA GLU A 168 12.65 -24.90 6.37
C GLU A 168 11.40 -25.20 5.54
N LYS A 169 11.19 -24.42 4.49
CA LYS A 169 10.08 -24.59 3.54
C LYS A 169 10.43 -25.52 2.38
N VAL A 170 11.71 -25.81 2.23
CA VAL A 170 12.30 -26.54 1.12
C VAL A 170 13.46 -27.37 1.63
N ILE A 171 13.58 -28.61 1.12
CA ILE A 171 14.79 -29.45 1.27
C ILE A 171 15.20 -29.97 -0.09
N LEU A 172 16.49 -30.26 -0.23
CA LEU A 172 17.04 -30.92 -1.41
C LEU A 172 17.23 -32.42 -1.09
N VAL A 173 16.99 -33.23 -2.08
CA VAL A 173 17.15 -34.69 -1.99
C VAL A 173 18.25 -35.11 -2.94
N PHE A 174 19.28 -35.82 -2.43
CA PHE A 174 20.38 -36.28 -3.26
C PHE A 174 20.31 -37.80 -3.48
N ASN A 175 20.32 -38.20 -4.75
CA ASN A 175 20.43 -39.59 -5.16
C ASN A 175 21.89 -39.92 -5.56
N GLN A 176 22.57 -40.68 -4.72
CA GLN A 176 23.97 -41.01 -4.93
C GLN A 176 24.18 -41.90 -6.16
N GLN A 177 23.22 -42.79 -6.48
CA GLN A 177 23.31 -43.71 -7.62
C GLN A 177 23.22 -43.00 -8.96
N GLN A 178 22.32 -42.03 -9.04
CA GLN A 178 22.08 -41.25 -10.25
C GLN A 178 22.91 -39.96 -10.30
N LYS A 179 23.58 -39.60 -9.19
CA LYS A 179 24.29 -38.32 -9.00
C LYS A 179 23.40 -37.10 -9.28
N GLU A 180 22.14 -37.21 -8.94
CA GLU A 180 21.12 -36.23 -9.23
C GLU A 180 20.49 -35.67 -7.95
N HIS A 181 20.05 -34.41 -8.01
CA HIS A 181 19.33 -33.80 -6.92
C HIS A 181 17.86 -33.58 -7.33
N GLY A 182 16.96 -33.70 -6.34
CA GLY A 182 15.57 -33.30 -6.43
C GLY A 182 15.24 -32.30 -5.36
N ILE A 183 14.06 -31.71 -5.42
CA ILE A 183 13.56 -30.71 -4.47
C ILE A 183 12.21 -31.16 -3.91
N ILE A 184 12.04 -31.02 -2.59
CA ILE A 184 10.76 -31.18 -1.91
C ILE A 184 10.40 -29.85 -1.27
N THR A 185 9.18 -29.38 -1.50
CA THR A 185 8.64 -28.12 -0.99
C THR A 185 7.42 -28.37 -0.09
N GLN A 186 6.97 -27.35 0.64
CA GLN A 186 5.72 -27.41 1.41
C GLN A 186 4.51 -27.87 0.58
N ARG A 187 4.45 -27.49 -0.71
CA ARG A 187 3.39 -27.89 -1.60
C ARG A 187 3.35 -29.40 -1.84
N ASP A 188 4.53 -30.02 -1.91
CA ASP A 188 4.65 -31.46 -2.12
C ASP A 188 4.14 -32.22 -0.90
N LEU A 189 4.19 -31.63 0.31
CA LEU A 189 3.64 -32.20 1.52
C LEU A 189 2.13 -32.38 1.48
N LEU A 190 1.41 -31.61 0.66
CA LEU A 190 -0.03 -31.83 0.40
C LEU A 190 -0.31 -33.23 -0.17
N HIS A 191 0.68 -33.81 -0.87
CA HIS A 191 0.58 -35.18 -1.36
C HIS A 191 0.57 -36.22 -0.25
N LEU A 192 1.23 -35.95 0.91
CA LEU A 192 1.19 -36.86 2.06
C LEU A 192 -0.21 -36.96 2.66
N ILE A 193 -0.95 -35.86 2.70
CA ILE A 193 -2.32 -35.84 3.20
C ILE A 193 -3.24 -36.71 2.31
N THR A 194 -2.93 -36.79 1.01
CA THR A 194 -3.77 -37.51 0.04
C THR A 194 -3.32 -38.94 -0.27
N ARG A 195 -2.06 -39.30 0.04
CA ARG A 195 -1.49 -40.64 -0.15
C ARG A 195 -1.19 -41.26 1.20
N GLN A 196 -1.98 -42.20 1.63
CA GLN A 196 -1.82 -42.93 2.91
C GLN A 196 -0.67 -43.98 2.90
N SER A 197 0.40 -43.83 2.13
CA SER A 197 1.49 -44.82 2.13
C SER A 197 2.58 -44.43 3.14
N GLU A 198 2.64 -45.14 4.24
CA GLU A 198 3.63 -44.96 5.33
C GLU A 198 5.08 -45.24 4.91
N GLN A 199 5.35 -45.78 3.72
CA GLN A 199 6.67 -46.23 3.27
C GLN A 199 7.25 -45.41 2.11
N SER A 200 6.78 -44.21 1.85
CA SER A 200 7.33 -43.36 0.78
C SER A 200 8.68 -42.79 1.18
N VAL A 201 9.67 -42.90 0.30
CA VAL A 201 10.98 -42.26 0.47
C VAL A 201 10.97 -40.88 -0.21
N CYS A 202 11.91 -40.01 0.19
CA CYS A 202 11.99 -38.64 -0.32
C CYS A 202 12.14 -38.60 -1.84
N TRP A 203 12.81 -39.58 -2.45
CA TRP A 203 13.01 -39.59 -3.90
C TRP A 203 11.74 -39.76 -4.71
N ASP A 204 10.72 -40.42 -4.18
CA ASP A 204 9.45 -40.65 -4.86
C ASP A 204 8.62 -39.38 -4.99
N LEU A 205 8.84 -38.42 -4.08
CA LEU A 205 8.11 -37.15 -4.05
C LEU A 205 8.92 -36.02 -4.64
N ALA A 206 10.24 -36.11 -4.66
CA ALA A 206 11.11 -35.01 -5.09
C ALA A 206 10.87 -34.62 -6.55
N SER A 207 10.59 -33.35 -6.77
CA SER A 207 10.45 -32.76 -8.11
C SER A 207 11.80 -32.67 -8.83
N ARG A 208 11.83 -33.06 -10.10
CA ARG A 208 13.00 -33.12 -10.99
C ARG A 208 12.63 -32.79 -12.44
N PRO A 209 13.58 -32.29 -13.28
CA PRO A 209 14.93 -31.79 -12.92
C PRO A 209 14.87 -30.51 -12.11
N LEU A 210 15.98 -30.13 -11.46
CA LEU A 210 16.09 -28.86 -10.76
C LEU A 210 16.23 -27.71 -11.75
N TYR A 211 15.46 -26.66 -11.58
CA TYR A 211 15.67 -25.39 -12.25
C TYR A 211 16.75 -24.60 -11.51
N LYS A 212 17.84 -24.32 -12.22
CA LYS A 212 19.03 -23.67 -11.67
C LYS A 212 19.15 -22.23 -12.16
N ILE A 213 19.76 -21.39 -11.31
CA ILE A 213 20.09 -20.00 -11.63
C ILE A 213 21.41 -19.65 -10.93
N THR A 214 22.13 -18.63 -11.43
CA THR A 214 23.41 -18.22 -10.84
C THR A 214 23.22 -16.99 -9.94
N PRO A 215 24.11 -16.74 -8.96
CA PRO A 215 24.06 -15.55 -8.12
C PRO A 215 24.15 -14.24 -8.91
N GLN A 216 24.77 -14.25 -10.08
CA GLN A 216 25.00 -13.10 -10.95
C GLN A 216 23.78 -12.74 -11.82
N ASP A 217 22.85 -13.67 -11.99
CA ASP A 217 21.64 -13.44 -12.76
C ASP A 217 20.74 -12.40 -12.06
N SER A 218 19.89 -11.75 -12.85
CA SER A 218 18.96 -10.76 -12.31
C SER A 218 17.78 -11.41 -11.58
N LEU A 219 17.20 -10.70 -10.61
CA LEU A 219 15.95 -11.12 -10.00
C LEU A 219 14.81 -11.21 -11.01
N PHE A 220 14.88 -10.45 -12.10
CA PHE A 220 13.93 -10.52 -13.22
C PHE A 220 14.04 -11.84 -13.99
N ASP A 221 15.27 -12.28 -14.29
CA ASP A 221 15.49 -13.57 -14.96
C ASP A 221 14.99 -14.72 -14.10
N ALA A 222 15.25 -14.65 -12.77
CA ALA A 222 14.71 -15.59 -11.82
C ALA A 222 13.18 -15.63 -11.83
N TYR A 223 12.54 -14.46 -11.78
CA TYR A 223 11.08 -14.35 -11.83
C TYR A 223 10.51 -14.93 -13.12
N LYS A 224 11.10 -14.57 -14.26
CA LYS A 224 10.70 -15.09 -15.56
C LYS A 224 10.83 -16.61 -15.63
N LEU A 225 11.96 -17.16 -15.19
CA LEU A 225 12.18 -18.61 -15.14
C LEU A 225 11.13 -19.31 -14.25
N MET A 226 10.80 -18.74 -13.07
CA MET A 226 9.75 -19.29 -12.21
C MET A 226 8.38 -19.30 -12.89
N LEU A 227 8.04 -18.23 -13.65
CA LEU A 227 6.77 -18.13 -14.36
C LEU A 227 6.69 -19.14 -15.53
N ASP A 228 7.71 -19.16 -16.38
CA ASP A 228 7.75 -19.98 -17.57
C ASP A 228 7.74 -21.48 -17.21
N SER A 229 8.43 -21.86 -16.13
CA SER A 229 8.51 -23.22 -15.63
C SER A 229 7.41 -23.58 -14.63
N GLN A 230 6.56 -22.63 -14.24
CA GLN A 230 5.49 -22.81 -13.25
C GLN A 230 5.98 -23.30 -11.88
N VAL A 231 7.22 -22.94 -11.50
CA VAL A 231 7.84 -23.27 -10.21
C VAL A 231 7.94 -22.03 -9.32
N ARG A 232 8.06 -22.25 -8.01
CA ARG A 232 8.21 -21.17 -7.02
C ARG A 232 9.58 -21.16 -6.35
N HIS A 233 10.45 -22.10 -6.72
CA HIS A 233 11.77 -22.26 -6.14
C HIS A 233 12.78 -22.55 -7.25
N LEU A 234 13.91 -21.87 -7.21
CA LEU A 234 15.06 -22.13 -8.08
C LEU A 234 16.26 -22.46 -7.23
N VAL A 235 17.06 -23.41 -7.68
CA VAL A 235 18.33 -23.74 -7.01
C VAL A 235 19.38 -22.75 -7.47
N VAL A 236 19.97 -22.03 -6.53
CA VAL A 236 21.09 -21.13 -6.80
C VAL A 236 22.37 -21.98 -6.81
N SER A 237 23.08 -21.98 -7.94
CA SER A 237 24.31 -22.73 -8.11
C SER A 237 25.37 -21.90 -8.82
N ASP A 238 26.61 -22.05 -8.35
CA ASP A 238 27.80 -21.52 -9.02
C ASP A 238 28.78 -22.65 -9.30
N ASN A 239 29.26 -22.76 -10.54
CA ASN A 239 30.18 -23.81 -10.97
C ASN A 239 29.74 -25.22 -10.54
N ASP A 240 28.45 -25.56 -10.78
CA ASP A 240 27.80 -26.82 -10.39
C ASP A 240 27.71 -27.08 -8.87
N LYS A 241 28.21 -26.19 -8.03
CA LYS A 241 28.04 -26.24 -6.59
C LYS A 241 26.73 -25.58 -6.21
N ILE A 242 25.88 -26.30 -5.50
CA ILE A 242 24.63 -25.72 -4.94
C ILE A 242 24.99 -24.80 -3.78
N GLU A 243 24.57 -23.55 -3.85
CA GLU A 243 24.80 -22.56 -2.81
C GLU A 243 23.54 -22.29 -1.98
N GLY A 244 22.36 -22.51 -2.54
CA GLY A 244 21.12 -22.30 -1.83
C GLY A 244 19.87 -22.42 -2.70
N VAL A 245 18.76 -21.88 -2.21
CA VAL A 245 17.48 -21.86 -2.91
C VAL A 245 16.87 -20.46 -2.87
N LEU A 246 16.57 -19.94 -4.04
CA LEU A 246 15.78 -18.73 -4.24
C LEU A 246 14.31 -19.11 -4.35
N SER A 247 13.47 -18.52 -3.52
CA SER A 247 12.02 -18.72 -3.57
C SER A 247 11.33 -17.46 -4.12
N LEU A 248 10.12 -17.63 -4.64
CA LEU A 248 9.27 -16.51 -5.03
C LEU A 248 9.03 -15.53 -3.86
N GLU A 249 9.11 -16.01 -2.62
CA GLU A 249 9.01 -15.18 -1.42
C GLU A 249 10.16 -14.19 -1.28
N HIS A 250 11.38 -14.60 -1.62
CA HIS A 250 12.52 -13.69 -1.60
C HIS A 250 12.32 -12.55 -2.61
N LEU A 251 11.83 -12.87 -3.82
CA LEU A 251 11.50 -11.85 -4.83
C LEU A 251 10.43 -10.89 -4.34
N ILE A 252 9.37 -11.42 -3.74
CA ILE A 252 8.28 -10.64 -3.18
C ILE A 252 8.79 -9.72 -2.06
N HIS A 253 9.61 -10.23 -1.15
CA HIS A 253 10.17 -9.44 -0.06
C HIS A 253 11.05 -8.28 -0.56
N GLU A 254 11.87 -8.51 -1.58
CA GLU A 254 12.67 -7.47 -2.22
C GLU A 254 11.80 -6.38 -2.85
N ILE A 255 10.73 -6.78 -3.51
CA ILE A 255 9.75 -5.87 -4.11
C ILE A 255 9.04 -5.05 -3.03
N GLU A 256 8.56 -5.69 -1.96
CA GLU A 256 7.91 -5.01 -0.84
C GLU A 256 8.84 -4.00 -0.17
N SER A 257 10.08 -4.40 0.11
CA SER A 257 11.09 -3.54 0.73
C SER A 257 11.37 -2.31 -0.12
N ALA A 258 11.52 -2.50 -1.43
CA ALA A 258 11.73 -1.39 -2.35
C ALA A 258 10.53 -0.45 -2.41
N TYR A 259 9.33 -1.01 -2.46
CA TYR A 259 8.10 -0.24 -2.50
C TYR A 259 7.90 0.58 -1.22
N CYS A 260 8.12 -0.02 -0.05
CA CYS A 260 8.08 0.69 1.23
C CYS A 260 9.08 1.85 1.27
N SER A 261 10.33 1.61 0.83
CA SER A 261 11.35 2.65 0.76
C SER A 261 10.96 3.81 -0.17
N GLU A 262 10.34 3.53 -1.30
CA GLU A 262 9.87 4.57 -2.22
C GLU A 262 8.70 5.37 -1.62
N LEU A 263 7.76 4.70 -0.95
CA LEU A 263 6.65 5.36 -0.24
C LEU A 263 7.17 6.27 0.88
N GLU A 264 8.13 5.82 1.66
CA GLU A 264 8.75 6.64 2.72
C GLU A 264 9.37 7.91 2.16
N LYS A 265 10.08 7.83 1.04
CA LYS A 265 10.66 9.02 0.37
C LYS A 265 9.57 10.01 -0.06
N VAL A 266 8.48 9.52 -0.64
CA VAL A 266 7.36 10.36 -1.08
C VAL A 266 6.68 11.03 0.13
N LEU A 267 6.48 10.31 1.23
CA LEU A 267 5.90 10.85 2.45
C LEU A 267 6.78 11.95 3.05
N VAL A 268 8.09 11.73 3.17
CA VAL A 268 9.04 12.73 3.67
C VAL A 268 9.03 13.99 2.79
N GLN A 269 9.02 13.85 1.47
CA GLN A 269 8.93 14.99 0.56
C GLN A 269 7.64 15.79 0.74
N ARG A 270 6.52 15.10 0.89
CA ARG A 270 5.22 15.74 1.12
C ARG A 270 5.19 16.50 2.44
N ASP A 271 5.73 15.92 3.51
CA ASP A 271 5.76 16.55 4.82
C ASP A 271 6.66 17.80 4.83
N LEU A 272 7.80 17.75 4.15
CA LEU A 272 8.67 18.91 3.96
C LEU A 272 7.95 20.03 3.17
N ALA A 273 7.25 19.69 2.09
CA ALA A 273 6.48 20.65 1.31
C ALA A 273 5.37 21.30 2.14
N LEU A 274 4.67 20.52 2.97
CA LEU A 274 3.65 21.02 3.87
C LEU A 274 4.21 21.96 4.93
N GLN A 275 5.35 21.61 5.55
CA GLN A 275 6.04 22.47 6.52
C GLN A 275 6.47 23.79 5.88
N HIS A 276 7.01 23.75 4.67
CA HIS A 276 7.38 24.97 3.93
C HIS A 276 6.16 25.86 3.66
N SER A 277 5.05 25.27 3.22
CA SER A 277 3.80 26.01 2.99
C SER A 277 3.27 26.66 4.27
N GLN A 278 3.23 25.92 5.36
CA GLN A 278 2.79 26.44 6.66
C GLN A 278 3.71 27.59 7.16
N ARG A 279 5.02 27.41 6.98
CA ARG A 279 5.99 28.46 7.36
C ARG A 279 5.78 29.74 6.54
N ASN A 280 5.56 29.60 5.24
CA ASN A 280 5.31 30.76 4.36
C ASN A 280 4.03 31.48 4.74
N LEU A 281 2.93 30.75 5.04
CA LEU A 281 1.69 31.31 5.53
C LEU A 281 1.88 32.03 6.87
N TYR A 282 2.62 31.43 7.80
CA TYR A 282 2.93 32.04 9.09
C TYR A 282 3.70 33.35 8.91
N LEU A 283 4.74 33.34 8.05
CA LEU A 283 5.53 34.54 7.76
C LEU A 283 4.69 35.64 7.09
N ALA A 284 3.84 35.28 6.13
CA ALA A 284 2.93 36.22 5.48
C ALA A 284 1.97 36.89 6.48
N ASN A 285 1.35 36.09 7.35
CA ASN A 285 0.50 36.62 8.43
C ASN A 285 1.28 37.50 9.39
N LYS A 286 2.49 37.07 9.76
CA LYS A 286 3.36 37.88 10.67
C LYS A 286 3.73 39.25 10.07
N ILE A 287 3.98 39.30 8.75
CA ILE A 287 4.26 40.55 8.03
C ILE A 287 3.02 41.46 8.05
N ILE A 288 1.82 40.90 7.80
CA ILE A 288 0.56 41.63 7.85
C ILE A 288 0.33 42.19 9.25
N ASP A 289 0.50 41.37 10.30
CA ASP A 289 0.26 41.77 11.69
C ASP A 289 1.27 42.81 12.21
N SER A 290 2.52 42.73 11.75
CA SER A 290 3.56 43.67 12.13
C SER A 290 3.55 44.98 11.32
N SER A 291 2.71 45.10 10.30
CA SER A 291 2.58 46.32 9.50
C SER A 291 2.04 47.47 10.36
N LEU A 292 2.67 48.63 10.22
CA LEU A 292 2.18 49.87 10.83
C LEU A 292 0.96 50.45 10.08
N ASP A 293 0.75 50.04 8.83
CA ASP A 293 -0.42 50.42 8.05
C ASP A 293 -1.62 49.53 8.41
N GLY A 294 -2.81 50.15 8.55
CA GLY A 294 -4.04 49.38 8.74
C GLY A 294 -4.41 48.62 7.48
N ILE A 295 -4.31 47.28 7.54
CA ILE A 295 -4.59 46.35 6.44
C ILE A 295 -5.97 45.74 6.68
N MET A 296 -6.80 45.70 5.62
CA MET A 296 -8.09 45.05 5.57
C MET A 296 -8.17 44.19 4.30
N ILE A 297 -8.48 42.93 4.45
CA ILE A 297 -8.69 41.98 3.34
C ILE A 297 -10.18 41.70 3.25
N ALA A 298 -10.74 41.79 2.05
CA ALA A 298 -12.16 41.52 1.80
C ALA A 298 -12.34 40.60 0.60
N HIS A 299 -13.40 39.79 0.65
CA HIS A 299 -13.86 38.95 -0.47
C HIS A 299 -14.33 39.80 -1.66
N SER A 300 -14.44 39.20 -2.83
CA SER A 300 -14.99 39.79 -4.04
C SER A 300 -16.47 40.25 -3.89
N ASN A 301 -17.22 39.67 -2.96
CA ASN A 301 -18.55 40.04 -2.56
C ASN A 301 -18.60 41.23 -1.58
N CYS A 302 -17.45 41.89 -1.34
CA CYS A 302 -17.31 43.02 -0.41
C CYS A 302 -17.52 42.66 1.06
N THR A 303 -17.27 41.45 1.51
CA THR A 303 -17.27 41.09 2.93
C THR A 303 -15.86 41.07 3.49
N ILE A 304 -15.62 41.70 4.63
CA ILE A 304 -14.32 41.74 5.31
C ILE A 304 -13.98 40.34 5.84
N MET A 305 -12.81 39.81 5.46
CA MET A 305 -12.29 38.51 5.88
C MET A 305 -11.30 38.62 7.03
N GLN A 306 -10.41 39.60 6.97
CA GLN A 306 -9.32 39.72 7.91
C GLN A 306 -8.94 41.21 8.06
N VAL A 307 -8.50 41.61 9.26
CA VAL A 307 -7.88 42.89 9.53
C VAL A 307 -6.65 42.69 10.41
N ASN A 308 -5.67 43.57 10.27
CA ASN A 308 -4.48 43.52 11.11
C ASN A 308 -4.63 44.38 12.38
N PRO A 309 -3.73 44.24 13.38
CA PRO A 309 -3.74 45.02 14.60
C PRO A 309 -3.70 46.53 14.38
N ALA A 310 -2.97 47.01 13.36
CA ALA A 310 -2.89 48.44 13.02
C ALA A 310 -4.21 48.98 12.53
N PHE A 311 -5.00 48.20 11.78
CA PHE A 311 -6.37 48.58 11.40
C PHE A 311 -7.23 48.81 12.66
N THR A 312 -7.17 47.91 13.64
CA THR A 312 -7.93 48.06 14.89
C THR A 312 -7.52 49.32 15.67
N GLN A 313 -6.21 49.57 15.76
CA GLN A 313 -5.71 50.80 16.40
C GLN A 313 -6.13 52.08 15.67
N LEU A 314 -6.07 52.05 14.35
CA LEU A 314 -6.43 53.21 13.53
C LEU A 314 -7.93 53.54 13.57
N THR A 315 -8.76 52.50 13.42
CA THR A 315 -10.21 52.65 13.22
C THR A 315 -11.02 52.57 14.53
N GLY A 316 -10.46 51.93 15.58
CA GLY A 316 -11.14 51.65 16.84
C GLY A 316 -12.14 50.51 16.78
N TYR A 317 -12.28 49.83 15.62
CA TYR A 317 -13.09 48.60 15.50
C TYR A 317 -12.24 47.40 15.83
N LYS A 318 -12.80 46.51 16.67
CA LYS A 318 -12.17 45.20 16.90
C LYS A 318 -12.46 44.23 15.75
N GLU A 319 -11.58 43.30 15.50
CA GLU A 319 -11.67 42.30 14.41
C GLU A 319 -13.06 41.65 14.34
N HIS A 320 -13.52 41.05 15.46
CA HIS A 320 -14.85 40.39 15.51
C HIS A 320 -16.05 41.30 15.23
N GLU A 321 -15.87 42.61 15.26
CA GLU A 321 -16.92 43.56 14.98
C GLU A 321 -17.04 43.84 13.49
N VAL A 322 -16.00 43.58 12.71
CA VAL A 322 -15.94 43.95 11.29
C VAL A 322 -15.93 42.74 10.34
N ILE A 323 -15.44 41.58 10.79
CA ILE A 323 -15.44 40.34 10.00
C ILE A 323 -16.89 40.05 9.53
N GLY A 324 -17.02 39.69 8.25
CA GLY A 324 -18.31 39.42 7.61
C GLY A 324 -19.14 40.68 7.26
N LYS A 325 -18.69 41.88 7.65
CA LYS A 325 -19.38 43.14 7.29
C LYS A 325 -18.76 43.75 6.01
N CYS A 326 -19.54 44.66 5.40
CA CYS A 326 -19.04 45.41 4.25
C CYS A 326 -18.10 46.55 4.70
N PRO A 327 -17.01 46.85 3.96
CA PRO A 327 -16.13 47.99 4.23
C PRO A 327 -16.82 49.35 4.33
N SER A 328 -18.04 49.46 3.83
CA SER A 328 -18.90 50.64 3.98
C SER A 328 -19.18 51.06 5.44
N ILE A 329 -18.91 50.19 6.41
CA ILE A 329 -18.93 50.53 7.86
C ILE A 329 -18.01 51.69 8.21
N LEU A 330 -16.95 51.89 7.41
CA LEU A 330 -16.01 52.98 7.57
C LEU A 330 -16.43 54.27 6.84
N SER A 331 -17.55 54.27 6.15
CA SER A 331 -17.95 55.43 5.33
C SER A 331 -18.18 56.69 6.19
N SER A 332 -17.52 57.79 5.83
CA SER A 332 -17.68 59.07 6.51
C SER A 332 -18.89 59.88 6.02
N GLY A 333 -19.44 59.51 4.86
CA GLY A 333 -20.51 60.28 4.21
C GLY A 333 -20.00 61.55 3.46
N ARG A 334 -18.66 61.80 3.43
CA ARG A 334 -18.08 62.97 2.77
C ARG A 334 -17.90 62.83 1.26
N HIS A 335 -17.89 61.59 0.77
CA HIS A 335 -17.82 61.30 -0.66
C HIS A 335 -19.21 61.03 -1.23
N ASP A 336 -19.49 61.55 -2.40
CA ASP A 336 -20.71 61.28 -3.12
C ASP A 336 -20.72 59.92 -3.82
N LYS A 337 -21.84 59.53 -4.39
CA LYS A 337 -21.96 58.24 -5.09
C LYS A 337 -21.03 58.17 -6.32
N SER A 338 -20.76 59.28 -6.98
CA SER A 338 -19.92 59.33 -8.18
C SER A 338 -18.47 58.95 -7.85
N PHE A 339 -17.97 59.32 -6.67
CA PHE A 339 -16.65 58.94 -6.18
C PHE A 339 -16.50 57.41 -6.05
N TYR A 340 -17.47 56.79 -5.40
CA TYR A 340 -17.41 55.32 -5.20
C TYR A 340 -17.59 54.56 -6.53
N ILE A 341 -18.41 55.06 -7.45
CA ILE A 341 -18.57 54.47 -8.79
C ILE A 341 -17.19 54.51 -9.52
N LYS A 342 -16.52 55.66 -9.54
CA LYS A 342 -15.20 55.79 -10.18
C LYS A 342 -14.14 54.89 -9.53
N MET A 343 -14.15 54.79 -8.20
CA MET A 343 -13.27 53.91 -7.46
C MET A 343 -13.47 52.42 -7.85
N TRP A 344 -14.74 51.94 -7.83
CA TRP A 344 -15.07 50.58 -8.20
C TRP A 344 -14.84 50.28 -9.69
N ASP A 345 -15.12 51.25 -10.57
CA ASP A 345 -14.84 51.12 -12.00
C ASP A 345 -13.33 50.97 -12.27
N ALA A 346 -12.50 51.74 -11.58
CA ALA A 346 -11.03 51.58 -11.65
C ALA A 346 -10.60 50.21 -11.15
N ILE A 347 -11.07 49.76 -9.99
CA ILE A 347 -10.76 48.42 -9.43
C ILE A 347 -11.18 47.33 -10.40
N ASN A 348 -12.38 47.44 -10.99
CA ASN A 348 -12.87 46.41 -11.92
C ASN A 348 -12.11 46.37 -13.25
N LYS A 349 -11.65 47.52 -13.77
CA LYS A 349 -10.91 47.64 -15.05
C LYS A 349 -9.43 47.28 -14.91
N THR A 350 -8.76 47.81 -13.89
CA THR A 350 -7.31 47.74 -13.75
C THR A 350 -6.86 46.81 -12.64
N GLY A 351 -7.76 46.32 -11.79
CA GLY A 351 -7.49 45.56 -10.57
C GLY A 351 -7.06 46.42 -9.38
N VAL A 352 -6.88 47.73 -9.59
CA VAL A 352 -6.21 48.61 -8.63
C VAL A 352 -6.87 49.95 -8.58
N TRP A 353 -6.97 50.54 -7.39
CA TRP A 353 -7.36 51.94 -7.19
C TRP A 353 -6.43 52.61 -6.19
N GLN A 354 -6.05 53.86 -6.46
CA GLN A 354 -5.26 54.67 -5.56
C GLN A 354 -5.87 56.06 -5.48
N GLY A 355 -6.06 56.57 -4.28
CA GLY A 355 -6.67 57.88 -4.06
C GLY A 355 -6.85 58.20 -2.59
N GLU A 356 -7.26 59.43 -2.31
CA GLU A 356 -7.59 59.85 -0.96
C GLU A 356 -9.03 59.49 -0.63
N ILE A 357 -9.24 58.79 0.49
CA ILE A 357 -10.57 58.44 0.99
C ILE A 357 -10.75 58.94 2.43
N CYS A 358 -11.86 59.62 2.69
CA CYS A 358 -12.24 60.04 4.03
C CYS A 358 -13.11 58.95 4.68
N ASN A 359 -12.59 58.37 5.72
CA ASN A 359 -13.26 57.31 6.51
C ASN A 359 -13.66 57.86 7.90
N ARG A 360 -14.51 57.09 8.60
CA ARG A 360 -14.98 57.40 9.96
C ARG A 360 -14.56 56.29 10.91
N LYS A 361 -13.93 56.64 12.02
CA LYS A 361 -13.60 55.72 13.13
C LYS A 361 -14.85 55.34 13.90
N LYS A 362 -14.77 54.31 14.72
CA LYS A 362 -15.85 53.85 15.60
C LYS A 362 -16.34 54.95 16.58
N ASN A 363 -15.46 55.83 17.03
CA ASN A 363 -15.79 56.96 17.91
C ASN A 363 -16.41 58.15 17.19
N GLY A 364 -16.59 58.08 15.86
CA GLY A 364 -17.16 59.12 15.03
C GLY A 364 -16.17 60.08 14.37
N ASP A 365 -14.90 60.06 14.77
CA ASP A 365 -13.85 60.90 14.18
C ASP A 365 -13.63 60.56 12.71
N ILE A 366 -13.44 61.62 11.90
CA ILE A 366 -13.14 61.45 10.48
C ILE A 366 -11.63 61.51 10.29
N TYR A 367 -11.10 60.54 9.53
CA TYR A 367 -9.69 60.53 9.16
C TYR A 367 -9.54 60.36 7.64
N ARG A 368 -8.43 60.90 7.13
CA ARG A 368 -8.03 60.73 5.73
C ARG A 368 -7.11 59.53 5.61
N ASN A 369 -7.44 58.65 4.68
CA ASN A 369 -6.60 57.51 4.36
C ASN A 369 -6.06 57.67 2.93
N PHE A 370 -4.75 57.49 2.79
CA PHE A 370 -4.09 57.41 1.51
C PHE A 370 -3.63 55.97 1.36
N PRO A 371 -4.37 55.10 0.64
CA PRO A 371 -3.91 53.76 0.39
C PRO A 371 -2.54 53.80 -0.31
N ARG A 372 -1.53 53.34 0.39
CA ARG A 372 -0.15 53.26 -0.14
C ARG A 372 0.07 52.07 -1.06
N LYS A 373 -0.83 51.10 -1.01
CA LYS A 373 -0.86 49.91 -1.88
C LYS A 373 -2.18 49.84 -2.62
N PRO A 374 -2.15 49.42 -3.89
CA PRO A 374 -3.36 49.27 -4.68
C PRO A 374 -4.26 48.18 -4.09
N ILE A 375 -5.55 48.41 -4.17
CA ILE A 375 -6.57 47.39 -3.87
C ILE A 375 -6.58 46.45 -5.08
N ASP A 376 -6.01 45.25 -4.93
CA ASP A 376 -5.95 44.26 -6.00
C ASP A 376 -7.09 43.24 -5.85
N ARG A 377 -7.82 42.99 -6.93
CA ARG A 377 -8.92 42.04 -6.98
C ARG A 377 -8.50 40.67 -7.55
N ARG A 378 -7.28 40.53 -8.11
CA ARG A 378 -6.87 39.34 -8.85
C ARG A 378 -6.52 38.16 -7.95
N GLU A 379 -6.07 38.40 -6.72
CA GLU A 379 -5.70 37.34 -5.79
C GLU A 379 -6.90 36.64 -5.13
N ALA A 380 -8.04 37.26 -5.07
CA ALA A 380 -9.24 36.67 -4.47
C ALA A 380 -9.97 35.65 -5.38
N ALA A 381 -9.63 35.58 -6.66
CA ALA A 381 -10.30 34.69 -7.63
C ALA A 381 -9.55 33.36 -7.84
N SER A 382 -8.33 33.20 -7.28
CA SER A 382 -7.51 31.99 -7.48
C SER A 382 -7.56 30.97 -6.34
N MET A 383 -8.38 31.21 -5.32
CA MET A 383 -8.58 30.28 -4.18
C MET A 383 -10.04 29.78 -4.11
N GLY A 384 -10.66 29.51 -5.23
CA GLY A 384 -11.96 28.86 -5.37
C GLY A 384 -11.83 27.47 -5.97
#